data_35de111b70f95ee907bcc80859c9cc48
#
_entry.id   35de111b70f95ee907bcc80859c9cc48
#
_cell.length_a   1.000
_cell.length_b   1.000
_cell.length_c   1.000
_cell.angle_alpha   90.00
_cell.angle_beta   90.00
_cell.angle_gamma   90.00
#
_symmetry.space_group_name_H-M   'P 1'
#
loop_
_entity.id
_entity.type
_entity.pdbx_description
1 polymer ?
#
loop_
_entity_poly.entity_id
_entity_poly.type
_entity_poly.pdbx_seq_one_letter_code
_entity_poly.pdbx_strand_id
1 'polypeptide(L)'
;NIDGYHPETLTVPQSDNQLDQWILALLAQTEERIRTNMEQYLVNHYTDSLDELMDGLTNWFIRRSRRRFWGKEMTADKKNAYDTLCYVLVNTLKLFAPAAPVLSDYLYRILTGSDSVHLALWPEIPEQFRNPALLNEISVVRNVISLAHALRNKNNVKIRQPLSTLRAALASPESAAIVSRFTDIIAEELNVKQVSVADDVSAIADVQYAPNFNTIRDLYRDRVPVLIKAIKSGAFRLTEDAAVLTIDGKEESFDPDIILVTYQAKDGGHIMSEHGIVVSLDLTITDELRAEGVARDLVRMIQDARKQAGLEISDRIVVELDGAYPEAFADYICGETLGTLGKAENPLTSFEVEGETGSIRVAIAKA
;
A
#
# COMPACT_ATOMS: atom_id res chain seq x y z
N ASN A 1 13.40 -18.37 12.65
CA ASN A 1 13.48 -19.80 13.03
C ASN A 1 13.76 -20.70 11.83
N ILE A 2 13.06 -20.56 10.69
CA ILE A 2 13.22 -21.43 9.51
C ILE A 2 14.61 -21.29 8.89
N ASP A 3 15.10 -20.09 8.77
CA ASP A 3 16.41 -19.79 8.14
C ASP A 3 17.58 -19.76 9.14
N GLY A 4 17.32 -20.05 10.44
CA GLY A 4 18.35 -20.04 11.48
C GLY A 4 19.00 -18.64 11.69
N TYR A 5 18.32 -17.56 11.29
CA TYR A 5 18.83 -16.21 11.50
C TYR A 5 18.75 -15.84 12.99
N HIS A 6 19.89 -15.60 13.59
CA HIS A 6 20.03 -15.11 14.96
C HIS A 6 21.08 -13.97 14.94
N PRO A 7 20.66 -12.72 15.13
CA PRO A 7 21.64 -11.64 15.27
C PRO A 7 22.37 -11.80 16.61
N GLU A 8 23.67 -12.01 16.56
CA GLU A 8 24.51 -12.08 17.79
C GLU A 8 24.52 -10.72 18.51
N THR A 9 24.45 -9.64 17.77
CA THR A 9 24.33 -8.26 18.27
C THR A 9 23.41 -7.48 17.35
N LEU A 10 22.66 -6.54 17.92
CA LEU A 10 21.86 -5.60 17.14
C LEU A 10 22.81 -4.63 16.41
N THR A 11 23.09 -4.91 15.15
CA THR A 11 23.93 -4.05 14.30
C THR A 11 23.07 -2.99 13.60
N VAL A 12 23.67 -1.82 13.36
CA VAL A 12 23.06 -0.79 12.52
C VAL A 12 23.01 -1.31 11.08
N PRO A 13 21.82 -1.47 10.47
CA PRO A 13 21.71 -2.02 9.13
C PRO A 13 22.41 -1.16 8.08
N GLN A 14 22.98 -1.83 7.07
CA GLN A 14 23.50 -1.18 5.88
C GLN A 14 22.87 -1.85 4.68
N SER A 15 21.96 -1.17 4.01
CA SER A 15 21.25 -1.71 2.86
C SER A 15 21.07 -0.64 1.79
N ASP A 16 21.35 -1.02 0.55
CA ASP A 16 21.06 -0.20 -0.63
C ASP A 16 19.61 -0.39 -1.13
N ASN A 17 18.87 -1.32 -0.52
CA ASN A 17 17.49 -1.56 -0.87
C ASN A 17 16.60 -0.41 -0.40
N GLN A 18 15.88 0.20 -1.33
CA GLN A 18 15.08 1.39 -1.08
C GLN A 18 13.96 1.16 -0.05
N LEU A 19 13.42 -0.06 0.02
CA LEU A 19 12.39 -0.41 1.00
C LEU A 19 12.98 -0.50 2.42
N ASP A 20 14.21 -1.02 2.55
CA ASP A 20 14.93 -1.04 3.83
C ASP A 20 15.28 0.39 4.28
N GLN A 21 15.77 1.22 3.36
CA GLN A 21 16.07 2.63 3.65
C GLN A 21 14.82 3.40 4.08
N TRP A 22 13.69 3.13 3.43
CA TRP A 22 12.43 3.78 3.76
C TRP A 22 11.93 3.43 5.17
N ILE A 23 11.92 2.14 5.56
CA ILE A 23 11.44 1.76 6.90
C ILE A 23 12.37 2.27 8.01
N LEU A 24 13.68 2.35 7.74
CA LEU A 24 14.65 2.96 8.65
C LEU A 24 14.42 4.48 8.78
N ALA A 25 14.10 5.16 7.68
CA ALA A 25 13.74 6.58 7.71
C ALA A 25 12.42 6.82 8.46
N LEU A 26 11.43 5.95 8.28
CA LEU A 26 10.17 6.01 9.01
C LEU A 26 10.39 5.80 10.51
N LEU A 27 11.24 4.85 10.91
CA LEU A 27 11.62 4.64 12.31
C LEU A 27 12.29 5.89 12.89
N ALA A 28 13.22 6.52 12.15
CA ALA A 28 13.91 7.73 12.60
C ALA A 28 12.94 8.91 12.78
N GLN A 29 12.01 9.10 11.84
CA GLN A 29 10.97 10.13 11.94
C GLN A 29 10.03 9.86 13.13
N THR A 30 9.64 8.61 13.32
CA THR A 30 8.75 8.21 14.43
C THR A 30 9.41 8.46 15.78
N GLU A 31 10.68 8.09 15.94
CA GLU A 31 11.43 8.34 17.18
C GLU A 31 11.47 9.84 17.51
N GLU A 32 11.80 10.67 16.54
CA GLU A 32 11.85 12.13 16.71
C GLU A 32 10.49 12.73 17.08
N ARG A 33 9.42 12.31 16.39
CA ARG A 33 8.05 12.76 16.70
C ARG A 33 7.60 12.34 18.11
N ILE A 34 7.89 11.09 18.48
CA ILE A 34 7.57 10.59 19.83
C ILE A 34 8.34 11.38 20.89
N ARG A 35 9.64 11.58 20.73
CA ARG A 35 10.47 12.35 21.66
C ARG A 35 9.89 13.74 21.84
N THR A 36 9.66 14.45 20.74
CA THR A 36 9.11 15.82 20.76
C THR A 36 7.75 15.88 21.46
N ASN A 37 6.85 14.95 21.13
CA ASN A 37 5.51 14.90 21.71
C ASN A 37 5.55 14.58 23.23
N MET A 38 6.43 13.67 23.65
CA MET A 38 6.60 13.32 25.05
C MET A 38 7.20 14.46 25.87
N GLU A 39 8.18 15.21 25.32
CA GLU A 39 8.74 16.41 25.96
C GLU A 39 7.70 17.52 26.15
N GLN A 40 6.70 17.57 25.28
CA GLN A 40 5.58 18.52 25.33
C GLN A 40 4.34 17.97 26.07
N TYR A 41 4.42 16.76 26.65
CA TYR A 41 3.30 16.06 27.30
C TYR A 41 2.10 15.79 26.39
N LEU A 42 2.30 15.71 25.06
CA LEU A 42 1.26 15.42 24.08
C LEU A 42 1.11 13.91 23.88
N VAL A 43 0.62 13.23 24.93
CA VAL A 43 0.55 11.76 24.98
C VAL A 43 -0.36 11.14 23.92
N ASN A 44 -1.42 11.83 23.51
CA ASN A 44 -2.30 11.38 22.42
C ASN A 44 -1.56 11.26 21.08
N HIS A 45 -0.67 12.18 20.75
CA HIS A 45 0.10 12.15 19.51
C HIS A 45 1.24 11.10 19.51
N TYR A 46 1.58 10.58 20.66
CA TYR A 46 2.52 9.49 20.81
C TYR A 46 1.99 8.20 20.15
N THR A 47 0.74 7.83 20.41
CA THR A 47 0.12 6.62 19.84
C THR A 47 -0.07 6.73 18.33
N ASP A 48 -0.48 7.91 17.82
CA ASP A 48 -0.65 8.15 16.40
C ASP A 48 0.68 7.90 15.61
N SER A 49 1.80 8.33 16.20
CA SER A 49 3.12 8.11 15.58
C SER A 49 3.51 6.63 15.52
N LEU A 50 3.11 5.84 16.52
CA LEU A 50 3.34 4.39 16.53
C LEU A 50 2.46 3.66 15.50
N ASP A 51 1.20 4.08 15.35
CA ASP A 51 0.28 3.47 14.39
C ASP A 51 0.82 3.60 12.95
N GLU A 52 1.36 4.77 12.58
CA GLU A 52 1.99 4.98 11.27
C GLU A 52 3.18 4.04 11.04
N LEU A 53 4.06 3.89 12.05
CA LEU A 53 5.20 2.97 11.97
C LEU A 53 4.74 1.52 11.86
N MET A 54 3.75 1.11 12.65
CA MET A 54 3.24 -0.26 12.64
C MET A 54 2.56 -0.61 11.33
N ASP A 55 1.77 0.31 10.74
CA ASP A 55 1.19 0.15 9.41
C ASP A 55 2.28 0.03 8.35
N GLY A 56 3.27 0.92 8.37
CA GLY A 56 4.41 0.89 7.47
C GLY A 56 5.21 -0.41 7.57
N LEU A 57 5.45 -0.89 8.78
CA LEU A 57 6.20 -2.12 9.02
C LEU A 57 5.43 -3.35 8.53
N THR A 58 4.16 -3.49 8.91
CA THR A 58 3.37 -4.71 8.67
C THR A 58 2.79 -4.76 7.26
N ASN A 59 2.07 -3.71 6.86
CA ASN A 59 1.30 -3.67 5.62
C ASN A 59 2.14 -3.26 4.41
N TRP A 60 3.33 -2.70 4.64
CA TRP A 60 4.18 -2.27 3.54
C TRP A 60 5.52 -3.02 3.53
N PHE A 61 6.38 -2.85 4.54
CA PHE A 61 7.72 -3.42 4.55
C PHE A 61 7.72 -4.95 4.56
N ILE A 62 7.09 -5.59 5.56
CA ILE A 62 7.10 -7.07 5.69
C ILE A 62 6.37 -7.71 4.51
N ARG A 63 5.22 -7.19 4.14
CA ARG A 63 4.43 -7.74 3.03
C ARG A 63 5.18 -7.70 1.70
N ARG A 64 5.86 -6.59 1.39
CA ARG A 64 6.63 -6.45 0.16
C ARG A 64 7.97 -7.18 0.19
N SER A 65 8.57 -7.33 1.36
CA SER A 65 9.81 -8.10 1.52
C SER A 65 9.58 -9.61 1.56
N ARG A 66 8.33 -10.08 1.43
CA ARG A 66 7.98 -11.49 1.57
C ARG A 66 8.80 -12.41 0.65
N ARG A 67 8.98 -12.04 -0.62
CA ARG A 67 9.79 -12.81 -1.57
C ARG A 67 11.27 -12.90 -1.15
N ARG A 68 11.80 -11.83 -0.56
CA ARG A 68 13.17 -11.81 -0.01
C ARG A 68 13.31 -12.78 1.16
N PHE A 69 12.37 -12.76 2.08
CA PHE A 69 12.36 -13.67 3.25
C PHE A 69 12.17 -15.14 2.87
N TRP A 70 11.39 -15.44 1.83
CA TRP A 70 11.07 -16.81 1.42
C TRP A 70 12.09 -17.44 0.46
N GLY A 71 13.08 -16.70 0.00
CA GLY A 71 14.17 -17.26 -0.80
C GLY A 71 14.86 -18.41 -0.04
N LYS A 72 15.27 -19.46 -0.77
CA LYS A 72 15.92 -20.65 -0.14
C LYS A 72 17.30 -20.35 0.42
N GLU A 73 18.06 -19.48 -0.25
CA GLU A 73 19.45 -19.16 0.09
C GLU A 73 19.52 -17.88 0.92
N MET A 74 20.45 -17.83 1.88
CA MET A 74 20.76 -16.62 2.63
C MET A 74 21.64 -15.70 1.78
N THR A 75 21.01 -14.98 0.84
CA THR A 75 21.70 -13.97 0.03
C THR A 75 22.01 -12.72 0.88
N ALA A 76 22.92 -11.87 0.39
CA ALA A 76 23.21 -10.60 1.04
C ALA A 76 21.96 -9.72 1.19
N ASP A 77 21.08 -9.67 0.17
CA ASP A 77 19.81 -8.92 0.22
C ASP A 77 18.85 -9.50 1.25
N LYS A 78 18.73 -10.84 1.34
CA LYS A 78 17.91 -11.51 2.37
C LYS A 78 18.44 -11.20 3.78
N LYS A 79 19.77 -11.25 3.96
CA LYS A 79 20.41 -10.91 5.22
C LYS A 79 20.13 -9.45 5.60
N ASN A 80 20.29 -8.51 4.68
CA ASN A 80 19.99 -7.10 4.90
C ASN A 80 18.53 -6.87 5.30
N ALA A 81 17.59 -7.61 4.67
CA ALA A 81 16.18 -7.55 5.05
C ALA A 81 15.94 -8.02 6.49
N TYR A 82 16.61 -9.09 6.92
CA TYR A 82 16.52 -9.58 8.31
C TYR A 82 17.18 -8.62 9.30
N ASP A 83 18.39 -8.10 8.98
CA ASP A 83 19.07 -7.12 9.83
C ASP A 83 18.21 -5.87 10.03
N THR A 84 17.61 -5.37 8.94
CA THR A 84 16.70 -4.22 8.96
C THR A 84 15.44 -4.51 9.78
N LEU A 85 14.79 -5.65 9.54
CA LEU A 85 13.59 -6.04 10.27
C LEU A 85 13.87 -6.15 11.77
N CYS A 86 14.96 -6.84 12.15
CA CYS A 86 15.35 -7.00 13.54
C CYS A 86 15.63 -5.66 14.22
N TYR A 87 16.39 -4.79 13.55
CA TYR A 87 16.70 -3.45 14.03
C TYR A 87 15.45 -2.61 14.25
N VAL A 88 14.53 -2.59 13.27
CA VAL A 88 13.27 -1.85 13.36
C VAL A 88 12.40 -2.40 14.47
N LEU A 89 12.23 -3.74 14.57
CA LEU A 89 11.41 -4.36 15.62
C LEU A 89 11.92 -4.04 17.02
N VAL A 90 13.22 -4.23 17.26
CA VAL A 90 13.79 -3.99 18.60
C VAL A 90 13.65 -2.52 19.03
N ASN A 91 13.92 -1.57 18.12
CA ASN A 91 13.75 -0.16 18.43
C ASN A 91 12.27 0.24 18.55
N THR A 92 11.38 -0.34 17.75
CA THR A 92 9.94 -0.16 17.91
C THR A 92 9.47 -0.63 19.28
N LEU A 93 9.94 -1.77 19.79
CA LEU A 93 9.58 -2.25 21.13
C LEU A 93 10.07 -1.32 22.24
N LYS A 94 11.25 -0.71 22.10
CA LYS A 94 11.73 0.33 23.04
C LYS A 94 10.83 1.55 23.01
N LEU A 95 10.46 2.01 21.81
CA LEU A 95 9.51 3.11 21.63
C LEU A 95 8.11 2.77 22.16
N PHE A 96 7.68 1.51 22.07
CA PHE A 96 6.36 1.06 22.48
C PHE A 96 6.26 0.78 23.99
N ALA A 97 7.39 0.63 24.69
CA ALA A 97 7.42 0.26 26.11
C ALA A 97 6.62 1.17 27.06
N PRO A 98 6.58 2.50 26.89
CA PRO A 98 5.73 3.36 27.73
C PRO A 98 4.22 3.13 27.55
N ALA A 99 3.77 2.74 26.35
CA ALA A 99 2.34 2.49 26.05
C ALA A 99 1.90 1.06 26.39
N ALA A 100 2.75 0.07 26.11
CA ALA A 100 2.44 -1.35 26.29
C ALA A 100 3.59 -2.07 27.01
N PRO A 101 3.85 -1.76 28.30
CA PRO A 101 5.06 -2.19 29.02
C PRO A 101 5.23 -3.72 29.07
N VAL A 102 4.16 -4.45 29.34
CA VAL A 102 4.23 -5.93 29.49
C VAL A 102 4.49 -6.62 28.14
N LEU A 103 3.79 -6.21 27.07
CA LEU A 103 3.96 -6.79 25.75
C LEU A 103 5.35 -6.47 25.18
N SER A 104 5.78 -5.23 25.31
CA SER A 104 7.09 -4.80 24.82
C SER A 104 8.22 -5.53 25.54
N ASP A 105 8.14 -5.71 26.86
CA ASP A 105 9.14 -6.44 27.61
C ASP A 105 9.21 -7.91 27.21
N TYR A 106 8.05 -8.56 27.11
CA TYR A 106 7.98 -9.96 26.71
C TYR A 106 8.61 -10.21 25.34
N LEU A 107 8.24 -9.39 24.31
CA LEU A 107 8.77 -9.54 22.97
C LEU A 107 10.25 -9.13 22.88
N TYR A 108 10.65 -8.08 23.59
CA TYR A 108 12.03 -7.62 23.62
C TYR A 108 12.99 -8.69 24.16
N ARG A 109 12.62 -9.36 25.25
CA ARG A 109 13.39 -10.45 25.83
C ARG A 109 13.53 -11.64 24.88
N ILE A 110 12.46 -11.99 24.17
CA ILE A 110 12.49 -13.09 23.17
C ILE A 110 13.42 -12.73 21.99
N LEU A 111 13.37 -11.48 21.51
CA LEU A 111 14.14 -11.07 20.33
C LEU A 111 15.63 -10.82 20.65
N THR A 112 15.94 -10.31 21.83
CA THR A 112 17.30 -9.85 22.16
C THR A 112 18.03 -10.76 23.13
N GLY A 113 17.31 -11.60 23.87
CA GLY A 113 17.88 -12.36 25.00
C GLY A 113 18.23 -11.50 26.22
N SER A 114 17.95 -10.20 26.20
CA SER A 114 18.25 -9.27 27.30
C SER A 114 17.23 -9.37 28.43
N ASP A 115 17.57 -8.92 29.63
CA ASP A 115 16.73 -9.06 30.82
C ASP A 115 15.41 -8.31 30.75
N SER A 116 15.40 -7.08 30.24
CA SER A 116 14.17 -6.28 30.13
C SER A 116 14.34 -5.08 29.21
N VAL A 117 13.27 -4.70 28.49
CA VAL A 117 13.22 -3.45 27.72
C VAL A 117 13.30 -2.22 28.62
N HIS A 118 12.82 -2.33 29.87
CA HIS A 118 12.81 -1.23 30.83
C HIS A 118 14.18 -0.91 31.41
N LEU A 119 15.17 -1.77 31.19
CA LEU A 119 16.58 -1.53 31.51
C LEU A 119 17.37 -1.00 30.29
N ALA A 120 16.76 -0.99 29.13
CA ALA A 120 17.36 -0.48 27.91
C ALA A 120 17.31 1.05 27.86
N LEU A 121 18.30 1.65 27.21
CA LEU A 121 18.27 3.08 26.92
C LEU A 121 17.25 3.38 25.82
N TRP A 122 16.76 4.63 25.82
CA TRP A 122 15.98 5.16 24.72
C TRP A 122 16.72 4.96 23.40
N PRO A 123 16.04 4.56 22.31
CA PRO A 123 16.72 4.27 21.05
C PRO A 123 17.34 5.55 20.44
N GLU A 124 18.63 5.48 20.14
CA GLU A 124 19.33 6.49 19.36
C GLU A 124 19.38 6.01 17.90
N ILE A 125 18.56 6.63 17.05
CA ILE A 125 18.50 6.28 15.63
C ILE A 125 19.54 7.11 14.87
N PRO A 126 20.48 6.48 14.13
CA PRO A 126 21.52 7.19 13.42
C PRO A 126 20.98 8.24 12.44
N GLU A 127 21.62 9.41 12.41
CA GLU A 127 21.26 10.54 11.53
C GLU A 127 21.22 10.15 10.04
N GLN A 128 22.06 9.21 9.62
CA GLN A 128 22.10 8.70 8.26
C GLN A 128 20.79 8.08 7.78
N PHE A 129 19.88 7.69 8.68
CA PHE A 129 18.56 7.17 8.32
C PHE A 129 17.52 8.27 8.12
N ARG A 130 17.80 9.51 8.51
CA ARG A 130 16.88 10.63 8.26
C ARG A 130 16.84 10.98 6.78
N ASN A 131 15.77 10.59 6.13
CA ASN A 131 15.56 10.83 4.71
C ASN A 131 14.12 11.30 4.43
N PRO A 132 13.81 12.59 4.71
CA PRO A 132 12.48 13.13 4.50
C PRO A 132 12.06 13.13 3.02
N ALA A 133 13.02 13.22 2.09
CA ALA A 133 12.72 13.14 0.67
C ALA A 133 12.16 11.76 0.28
N LEU A 134 12.79 10.67 0.74
CA LEU A 134 12.32 9.32 0.49
C LEU A 134 10.96 9.05 1.15
N LEU A 135 10.73 9.59 2.36
CA LEU A 135 9.43 9.49 3.03
C LEU A 135 8.33 10.18 2.21
N ASN A 136 8.60 11.37 1.69
CA ASN A 136 7.68 12.09 0.80
C ASN A 136 7.42 11.31 -0.50
N GLU A 137 8.46 10.79 -1.14
CA GLU A 137 8.34 9.98 -2.37
C GLU A 137 7.40 8.78 -2.17
N ILE A 138 7.64 8.01 -1.12
CA ILE A 138 6.81 6.83 -0.82
C ILE A 138 5.39 7.24 -0.40
N SER A 139 5.22 8.38 0.27
CA SER A 139 3.90 8.92 0.60
C SER A 139 3.08 9.22 -0.67
N VAL A 140 3.67 9.87 -1.67
CA VAL A 140 3.01 10.12 -2.97
C VAL A 140 2.61 8.81 -3.63
N VAL A 141 3.51 7.83 -3.67
CA VAL A 141 3.23 6.49 -4.23
C VAL A 141 2.08 5.81 -3.50
N ARG A 142 2.08 5.83 -2.16
CA ARG A 142 1.01 5.24 -1.34
C ARG A 142 -0.33 5.92 -1.56
N ASN A 143 -0.37 7.24 -1.78
CA ASN A 143 -1.59 7.97 -2.09
C ASN A 143 -2.18 7.53 -3.44
N VAL A 144 -1.36 7.40 -4.48
CA VAL A 144 -1.80 6.85 -5.78
C VAL A 144 -2.39 5.45 -5.62
N ILE A 145 -1.71 4.58 -4.88
CA ILE A 145 -2.15 3.21 -4.62
C ILE A 145 -3.47 3.19 -3.84
N SER A 146 -3.59 4.01 -2.80
CA SER A 146 -4.79 4.12 -1.98
C SER A 146 -6.01 4.55 -2.80
N LEU A 147 -5.84 5.57 -3.64
CA LEU A 147 -6.90 6.04 -4.55
C LEU A 147 -7.31 4.94 -5.55
N ALA A 148 -6.35 4.23 -6.12
CA ALA A 148 -6.65 3.14 -7.05
C ALA A 148 -7.35 1.96 -6.35
N HIS A 149 -7.00 1.64 -5.10
CA HIS A 149 -7.73 0.66 -4.29
C HIS A 149 -9.16 1.12 -3.99
N ALA A 150 -9.35 2.39 -3.63
CA ALA A 150 -10.67 2.95 -3.42
C ALA A 150 -11.52 2.89 -4.70
N LEU A 151 -10.90 3.14 -5.87
CA LEU A 151 -11.56 3.03 -7.17
C LEU A 151 -11.96 1.58 -7.50
N ARG A 152 -11.09 0.59 -7.22
CA ARG A 152 -11.42 -0.84 -7.33
C ARG A 152 -12.61 -1.22 -6.43
N ASN A 153 -12.56 -0.81 -5.17
CA ASN A 153 -13.62 -1.10 -4.19
C ASN A 153 -14.96 -0.50 -4.60
N LYS A 154 -14.96 0.75 -5.09
CA LYS A 154 -16.16 1.44 -5.59
C LYS A 154 -16.82 0.68 -6.75
N ASN A 155 -16.02 -0.02 -7.56
CA ASN A 155 -16.49 -0.79 -8.70
C ASN A 155 -16.57 -2.31 -8.42
N ASN A 156 -16.44 -2.75 -7.17
CA ASN A 156 -16.50 -4.16 -6.74
C ASN A 156 -15.48 -5.06 -7.46
N VAL A 157 -14.33 -4.53 -7.89
CA VAL A 157 -13.26 -5.30 -8.53
C VAL A 157 -12.26 -5.77 -7.48
N LYS A 158 -12.18 -7.09 -7.29
CA LYS A 158 -11.24 -7.69 -6.32
C LYS A 158 -9.79 -7.37 -6.72
N ILE A 159 -8.91 -7.16 -5.73
CA ILE A 159 -7.50 -6.88 -6.00
C ILE A 159 -6.79 -8.04 -6.73
N ARG A 160 -7.24 -9.28 -6.55
CA ARG A 160 -6.70 -10.46 -7.23
C ARG A 160 -7.07 -10.52 -8.71
N GLN A 161 -8.12 -9.82 -9.12
CA GLN A 161 -8.43 -9.68 -10.54
C GLN A 161 -7.42 -8.71 -11.16
N PRO A 162 -6.50 -9.18 -12.03
CA PRO A 162 -5.59 -8.28 -12.70
C PRO A 162 -6.35 -7.37 -13.67
N LEU A 163 -5.87 -6.14 -13.81
CA LEU A 163 -6.39 -5.17 -14.78
C LEU A 163 -5.28 -4.78 -15.75
N SER A 164 -5.66 -4.21 -16.90
CA SER A 164 -4.71 -3.84 -17.94
C SER A 164 -3.87 -2.64 -17.53
N THR A 165 -4.49 -1.51 -17.19
CA THR A 165 -3.78 -0.24 -17.05
C THR A 165 -4.32 0.62 -15.92
N LEU A 166 -3.39 1.18 -15.14
CA LEU A 166 -3.60 2.37 -14.33
C LEU A 166 -3.03 3.58 -15.08
N ARG A 167 -3.82 4.65 -15.19
CA ARG A 167 -3.33 5.97 -15.60
C ARG A 167 -3.37 6.89 -14.40
N ALA A 168 -2.28 7.59 -14.11
CA ALA A 168 -2.19 8.58 -13.06
C ALA A 168 -1.80 9.94 -13.65
N ALA A 169 -2.46 10.99 -13.22
CA ALA A 169 -2.04 12.37 -13.48
C ALA A 169 -1.92 13.10 -12.15
N LEU A 170 -0.88 13.91 -12.02
CA LEU A 170 -0.56 14.62 -10.81
C LEU A 170 -0.40 16.11 -11.13
N ALA A 171 -0.88 16.96 -10.22
CA ALA A 171 -0.81 18.41 -10.40
C ALA A 171 0.64 18.94 -10.39
N SER A 172 1.55 18.26 -9.67
CA SER A 172 2.96 18.63 -9.56
C SER A 172 3.82 17.77 -10.50
N PRO A 173 4.65 18.38 -11.37
CA PRO A 173 5.62 17.65 -12.20
C PRO A 173 6.62 16.82 -11.37
N GLU A 174 6.97 17.30 -10.16
CA GLU A 174 7.83 16.56 -9.24
C GLU A 174 7.16 15.26 -8.79
N SER A 175 5.88 15.32 -8.38
CA SER A 175 5.10 14.15 -8.00
C SER A 175 4.93 13.19 -9.18
N ALA A 176 4.74 13.69 -10.40
CA ALA A 176 4.65 12.88 -11.61
C ALA A 176 5.98 12.14 -11.88
N ALA A 177 7.13 12.82 -11.71
CA ALA A 177 8.44 12.20 -11.81
C ALA A 177 8.68 11.13 -10.74
N ILE A 178 8.19 11.34 -9.52
CA ILE A 178 8.21 10.33 -8.44
C ILE A 178 7.42 9.10 -8.88
N VAL A 179 6.16 9.24 -9.24
CA VAL A 179 5.30 8.11 -9.65
C VAL A 179 5.90 7.35 -10.82
N SER A 180 6.52 8.04 -11.79
CA SER A 180 7.19 7.43 -12.95
C SER A 180 8.37 6.53 -12.56
N ARG A 181 9.07 6.81 -11.45
CA ARG A 181 10.16 5.97 -10.94
C ARG A 181 9.66 4.72 -10.21
N PHE A 182 8.44 4.74 -9.70
CA PHE A 182 7.86 3.67 -8.89
C PHE A 182 6.76 2.88 -9.61
N THR A 183 6.70 2.94 -10.93
CA THR A 183 5.65 2.26 -11.72
C THR A 183 5.56 0.76 -11.44
N ASP A 184 6.71 0.08 -11.29
CA ASP A 184 6.74 -1.36 -11.01
C ASP A 184 6.12 -1.69 -9.65
N ILE A 185 6.43 -0.87 -8.64
CA ILE A 185 5.87 -1.00 -7.29
C ILE A 185 4.35 -0.80 -7.32
N ILE A 186 3.89 0.22 -8.02
CA ILE A 186 2.47 0.54 -8.16
C ILE A 186 1.75 -0.58 -8.94
N ALA A 187 2.34 -1.07 -10.01
CA ALA A 187 1.78 -2.15 -10.82
C ALA A 187 1.60 -3.45 -10.01
N GLU A 188 2.62 -3.81 -9.22
CA GLU A 188 2.57 -4.99 -8.36
C GLU A 188 1.52 -4.85 -7.26
N GLU A 189 1.45 -3.70 -6.58
CA GLU A 189 0.49 -3.45 -5.50
C GLU A 189 -0.96 -3.46 -5.99
N LEU A 190 -1.19 -2.88 -7.14
CA LEU A 190 -2.52 -2.77 -7.72
C LEU A 190 -2.91 -3.96 -8.59
N ASN A 191 -1.98 -4.88 -8.83
CA ASN A 191 -2.18 -5.98 -9.77
C ASN A 191 -2.67 -5.47 -11.14
N VAL A 192 -1.92 -4.51 -11.72
CA VAL A 192 -2.14 -4.00 -13.07
C VAL A 192 -0.94 -4.34 -13.96
N LYS A 193 -1.18 -4.52 -15.25
CA LYS A 193 -0.08 -4.85 -16.19
C LYS A 193 0.78 -3.65 -16.53
N GLN A 194 0.20 -2.47 -16.55
CA GLN A 194 0.89 -1.24 -16.91
C GLN A 194 0.43 -0.07 -16.03
N VAL A 195 1.40 0.77 -15.68
CA VAL A 195 1.16 2.09 -15.07
C VAL A 195 1.67 3.15 -16.03
N SER A 196 0.83 4.12 -16.35
CA SER A 196 1.20 5.27 -17.15
C SER A 196 0.96 6.56 -16.38
N VAL A 197 1.92 7.47 -16.45
CA VAL A 197 1.83 8.79 -15.84
C VAL A 197 1.54 9.78 -16.96
N ALA A 198 0.47 10.54 -16.83
CA ALA A 198 0.11 11.58 -17.78
C ALA A 198 0.76 12.93 -17.37
N ASP A 199 1.19 13.70 -18.35
CA ASP A 199 1.84 14.99 -18.12
C ASP A 199 0.88 16.04 -17.53
N ASP A 200 -0.43 15.87 -17.77
CA ASP A 200 -1.47 16.77 -17.28
C ASP A 200 -2.77 15.98 -17.00
N VAL A 201 -3.52 16.44 -16.01
CA VAL A 201 -4.83 15.90 -15.64
C VAL A 201 -5.81 15.94 -16.84
N SER A 202 -5.72 16.97 -17.68
CA SER A 202 -6.53 17.10 -18.88
C SER A 202 -6.31 15.98 -19.91
N ALA A 203 -5.24 15.20 -19.78
CA ALA A 203 -5.01 14.04 -20.66
C ALA A 203 -5.94 12.85 -20.33
N ILE A 204 -6.40 12.74 -19.09
CA ILE A 204 -7.22 11.61 -18.61
C ILE A 204 -8.63 12.01 -18.15
N ALA A 205 -8.83 13.26 -17.78
CA ALA A 205 -10.10 13.74 -17.23
C ALA A 205 -10.42 15.17 -17.65
N ASP A 206 -11.71 15.46 -17.79
CA ASP A 206 -12.22 16.82 -17.86
C ASP A 206 -12.44 17.36 -16.46
N VAL A 207 -11.89 18.52 -16.18
CA VAL A 207 -12.05 19.19 -14.90
C VAL A 207 -13.41 19.89 -14.86
N GLN A 208 -14.19 19.61 -13.84
CA GLN A 208 -15.47 20.30 -13.60
C GLN A 208 -15.38 21.07 -12.28
N TYR A 209 -15.86 22.28 -12.31
CA TYR A 209 -15.88 23.17 -11.16
C TYR A 209 -17.31 23.37 -10.68
N ALA A 210 -17.54 23.21 -9.39
CA ALA A 210 -18.81 23.45 -8.77
C ALA A 210 -18.67 24.28 -7.48
N PRO A 211 -19.67 25.10 -7.12
CA PRO A 211 -19.66 25.78 -5.83
C PRO A 211 -19.75 24.79 -4.68
N ASN A 212 -18.85 24.91 -3.70
CA ASN A 212 -18.96 24.19 -2.43
C ASN A 212 -19.94 24.91 -1.52
N PHE A 213 -21.20 24.50 -1.57
CA PHE A 213 -22.27 25.17 -0.86
C PHE A 213 -22.06 25.22 0.65
N ASN A 214 -21.44 24.20 1.24
CA ASN A 214 -21.21 24.13 2.69
C ASN A 214 -20.18 25.20 3.09
N THR A 215 -19.00 25.18 2.47
CA THR A 215 -17.93 26.16 2.74
C THR A 215 -18.39 27.58 2.46
N ILE A 216 -19.05 27.82 1.31
CA ILE A 216 -19.56 29.15 0.96
C ILE A 216 -20.56 29.66 2.01
N ARG A 217 -21.49 28.81 2.45
CA ARG A 217 -22.49 29.18 3.46
C ARG A 217 -21.86 29.46 4.82
N ASP A 218 -20.89 28.64 5.22
CA ASP A 218 -20.30 28.72 6.55
C ASP A 218 -19.36 29.92 6.69
N LEU A 219 -18.57 30.25 5.64
CA LEU A 219 -17.63 31.35 5.66
C LEU A 219 -18.20 32.69 5.14
N TYR A 220 -19.16 32.67 4.18
CA TYR A 220 -19.58 33.85 3.43
C TYR A 220 -21.10 34.00 3.31
N ARG A 221 -21.83 33.85 4.40
CA ARG A 221 -23.31 33.77 4.49
C ARG A 221 -24.05 34.78 3.60
N ASP A 222 -23.66 36.05 3.67
CA ASP A 222 -24.34 37.14 2.97
C ASP A 222 -23.97 37.23 1.49
N ARG A 223 -22.97 36.49 1.06
CA ARG A 223 -22.43 36.53 -0.31
C ARG A 223 -22.71 35.27 -1.12
N VAL A 224 -23.40 34.29 -0.56
CA VAL A 224 -23.71 32.99 -1.17
C VAL A 224 -24.20 33.10 -2.62
N PRO A 225 -25.23 33.91 -2.96
CA PRO A 225 -25.75 33.97 -4.33
C PRO A 225 -24.72 34.52 -5.34
N VAL A 226 -23.91 35.49 -4.92
CA VAL A 226 -22.92 36.13 -5.78
C VAL A 226 -21.75 35.20 -6.07
N LEU A 227 -21.23 34.52 -5.05
CA LEU A 227 -20.15 33.54 -5.21
C LEU A 227 -20.57 32.35 -6.07
N ILE A 228 -21.76 31.81 -5.85
CA ILE A 228 -22.31 30.72 -6.67
C ILE A 228 -22.42 31.14 -8.14
N LYS A 229 -22.89 32.36 -8.40
CA LYS A 229 -23.01 32.89 -9.77
C LYS A 229 -21.65 33.01 -10.43
N ALA A 230 -20.67 33.60 -9.74
CA ALA A 230 -19.31 33.76 -10.25
C ALA A 230 -18.64 32.41 -10.56
N ILE A 231 -18.75 31.43 -9.66
CA ILE A 231 -18.17 30.09 -9.89
C ILE A 231 -18.86 29.40 -11.07
N LYS A 232 -20.20 29.43 -11.16
CA LYS A 232 -20.93 28.82 -12.27
C LYS A 232 -20.68 29.47 -13.62
N SER A 233 -20.33 30.76 -13.65
CA SER A 233 -19.99 31.46 -14.89
C SER A 233 -18.55 31.19 -15.37
N GLY A 234 -17.72 30.52 -14.58
CA GLY A 234 -16.29 30.30 -14.86
C GLY A 234 -15.43 31.56 -14.69
N ALA A 235 -15.97 32.62 -14.07
CA ALA A 235 -15.27 33.87 -13.85
C ALA A 235 -14.35 33.82 -12.62
N PHE A 236 -13.43 32.84 -12.60
CA PHE A 236 -12.49 32.65 -11.50
C PHE A 236 -11.15 32.09 -11.96
N ARG A 237 -10.13 32.25 -11.12
CA ARG A 237 -8.83 31.59 -11.19
C ARG A 237 -8.59 30.90 -9.87
N LEU A 238 -8.31 29.60 -9.90
CA LEU A 238 -8.02 28.80 -8.72
C LEU A 238 -6.51 28.58 -8.63
N THR A 239 -5.94 28.83 -7.43
CA THR A 239 -4.57 28.51 -7.04
C THR A 239 -4.60 27.65 -5.79
N GLU A 240 -3.44 27.12 -5.34
CA GLU A 240 -3.37 26.35 -4.10
C GLU A 240 -3.82 27.14 -2.87
N ASP A 241 -3.52 28.44 -2.84
CA ASP A 241 -3.76 29.30 -1.68
C ASP A 241 -5.08 30.09 -1.75
N ALA A 242 -5.67 30.26 -2.94
CA ALA A 242 -6.83 31.13 -3.10
C ALA A 242 -7.68 30.83 -4.35
N ALA A 243 -8.98 31.07 -4.21
CA ALA A 243 -9.90 31.22 -5.33
C ALA A 243 -10.11 32.72 -5.62
N VAL A 244 -9.59 33.21 -6.75
CA VAL A 244 -9.77 34.61 -7.20
C VAL A 244 -10.99 34.65 -8.11
N LEU A 245 -12.07 35.30 -7.67
CA LEU A 245 -13.32 35.44 -8.43
C LEU A 245 -13.46 36.85 -8.96
N THR A 246 -13.96 36.97 -10.20
CA THR A 246 -14.35 38.27 -10.76
C THR A 246 -15.82 38.57 -10.44
N ILE A 247 -16.05 39.49 -9.54
CA ILE A 247 -17.38 39.91 -9.08
C ILE A 247 -17.57 41.39 -9.44
N ASP A 248 -18.59 41.69 -10.24
CA ASP A 248 -18.90 43.04 -10.72
C ASP A 248 -17.69 43.75 -11.35
N GLY A 249 -16.85 42.99 -12.07
CA GLY A 249 -15.66 43.48 -12.76
C GLY A 249 -14.44 43.74 -11.87
N LYS A 250 -14.49 43.30 -10.58
CA LYS A 250 -13.37 43.37 -9.64
C LYS A 250 -12.92 41.99 -9.26
N GLU A 251 -11.62 41.81 -9.16
CA GLU A 251 -11.04 40.56 -8.63
C GLU A 251 -11.04 40.59 -7.10
N GLU A 252 -11.59 39.52 -6.50
CA GLU A 252 -11.59 39.33 -5.05
C GLU A 252 -11.10 37.92 -4.72
N SER A 253 -10.27 37.82 -3.67
CA SER A 253 -9.67 36.57 -3.22
C SER A 253 -10.50 35.93 -2.12
N PHE A 254 -10.74 34.63 -2.22
CA PHE A 254 -11.51 33.81 -1.29
C PHE A 254 -10.75 32.53 -0.94
N ASP A 255 -11.23 31.82 0.07
CA ASP A 255 -10.76 30.49 0.40
C ASP A 255 -10.89 29.57 -0.83
N PRO A 256 -9.86 28.79 -1.20
CA PRO A 256 -9.91 27.91 -2.36
C PRO A 256 -11.01 26.83 -2.21
N ASP A 257 -11.33 26.43 -1.00
CA ASP A 257 -12.33 25.39 -0.69
C ASP A 257 -13.78 25.81 -1.03
N ILE A 258 -14.04 27.06 -1.42
CA ILE A 258 -15.34 27.47 -1.97
C ILE A 258 -15.64 26.87 -3.35
N ILE A 259 -14.61 26.37 -4.04
CA ILE A 259 -14.74 25.72 -5.34
C ILE A 259 -14.44 24.23 -5.19
N LEU A 260 -15.47 23.43 -5.42
CA LEU A 260 -15.32 21.97 -5.51
C LEU A 260 -14.79 21.63 -6.90
N VAL A 261 -13.60 21.06 -6.95
CA VAL A 261 -13.00 20.52 -8.18
C VAL A 261 -13.39 19.07 -8.30
N THR A 262 -14.07 18.70 -9.36
CA THR A 262 -14.43 17.32 -9.68
C THR A 262 -13.88 16.96 -11.05
N TYR A 263 -13.67 15.68 -11.27
CA TYR A 263 -13.07 15.18 -12.50
C TYR A 263 -14.02 14.17 -13.15
N GLN A 264 -14.15 14.25 -14.46
CA GLN A 264 -14.93 13.30 -15.24
C GLN A 264 -14.01 12.65 -16.27
N ALA A 265 -13.99 11.32 -16.33
CA ALA A 265 -13.15 10.59 -17.28
C ALA A 265 -13.54 10.91 -18.72
N LYS A 266 -12.56 11.18 -19.57
CA LYS A 266 -12.77 11.46 -21.00
C LYS A 266 -13.28 10.25 -21.76
N ASP A 267 -12.83 9.05 -21.35
CA ASP A 267 -13.11 7.79 -22.04
C ASP A 267 -14.38 7.09 -21.48
N GLY A 268 -15.18 7.79 -20.65
CA GLY A 268 -16.26 7.15 -19.89
C GLY A 268 -15.73 6.14 -18.84
N GLY A 269 -14.44 6.12 -18.59
CA GLY A 269 -13.75 5.26 -17.64
C GLY A 269 -14.03 5.61 -16.19
N HIS A 270 -13.47 4.81 -15.31
CA HIS A 270 -13.62 5.00 -13.87
C HIS A 270 -12.44 5.81 -13.32
N ILE A 271 -12.72 6.94 -12.70
CA ILE A 271 -11.71 7.81 -12.10
C ILE A 271 -11.99 8.09 -10.62
N MET A 272 -10.93 8.42 -9.91
CA MET A 272 -10.96 8.96 -8.56
C MET A 272 -9.86 10.00 -8.41
N SER A 273 -10.12 11.02 -7.60
CA SER A 273 -9.19 12.10 -7.38
C SER A 273 -9.19 12.54 -5.92
N GLU A 274 -8.01 12.90 -5.43
CA GLU A 274 -7.79 13.48 -4.11
C GLU A 274 -6.46 14.22 -4.09
N HIS A 275 -6.38 15.37 -3.43
CA HIS A 275 -5.15 16.14 -3.20
C HIS A 275 -4.29 16.34 -4.47
N GLY A 276 -4.92 16.70 -5.59
CA GLY A 276 -4.21 16.95 -6.86
C GLY A 276 -3.71 15.69 -7.58
N ILE A 277 -4.08 14.52 -7.11
CA ILE A 277 -3.82 13.23 -7.76
C ILE A 277 -5.11 12.76 -8.42
N VAL A 278 -5.06 12.40 -9.69
CA VAL A 278 -6.16 11.79 -10.43
C VAL A 278 -5.71 10.43 -10.93
N VAL A 279 -6.48 9.39 -10.63
CA VAL A 279 -6.22 8.03 -11.10
C VAL A 279 -7.39 7.53 -11.94
N SER A 280 -7.08 6.81 -13.00
CA SER A 280 -8.05 6.09 -13.84
C SER A 280 -7.64 4.63 -13.97
N LEU A 281 -8.61 3.72 -13.85
CA LEU A 281 -8.42 2.29 -14.06
C LEU A 281 -9.22 1.84 -15.28
N ASP A 282 -8.56 1.10 -16.14
CA ASP A 282 -9.24 0.32 -17.16
C ASP A 282 -9.82 -0.94 -16.51
N LEU A 283 -11.14 -0.97 -16.38
CA LEU A 283 -11.86 -2.08 -15.77
C LEU A 283 -12.30 -3.15 -16.79
N THR A 284 -11.88 -3.04 -18.04
CA THR A 284 -12.15 -4.04 -19.07
C THR A 284 -11.39 -5.33 -18.75
N ILE A 285 -12.12 -6.40 -18.51
CA ILE A 285 -11.54 -7.71 -18.20
C ILE A 285 -11.51 -8.54 -19.48
N THR A 286 -10.32 -8.71 -20.05
CA THR A 286 -10.09 -9.63 -21.17
C THR A 286 -10.11 -11.08 -20.69
N ASP A 287 -10.28 -12.03 -21.61
CA ASP A 287 -10.27 -13.46 -21.27
C ASP A 287 -8.94 -13.89 -20.62
N GLU A 288 -7.82 -13.31 -21.04
CA GLU A 288 -6.51 -13.56 -20.43
C GLU A 288 -6.43 -13.04 -18.98
N LEU A 289 -6.87 -11.79 -18.76
CA LEU A 289 -6.91 -11.21 -17.41
C LEU A 289 -7.85 -11.97 -16.47
N ARG A 290 -8.93 -12.50 -17.02
CA ARG A 290 -9.88 -13.32 -16.30
C ARG A 290 -9.28 -14.66 -15.92
N ALA A 291 -8.63 -15.34 -16.85
CA ALA A 291 -7.93 -16.60 -16.61
C ALA A 291 -6.85 -16.44 -15.53
N GLU A 292 -6.08 -15.36 -15.58
CA GLU A 292 -5.11 -15.05 -14.52
C GLU A 292 -5.79 -14.78 -13.16
N GLY A 293 -6.92 -14.09 -13.16
CA GLY A 293 -7.72 -13.87 -11.95
C GLY A 293 -8.15 -15.19 -11.28
N VAL A 294 -8.64 -16.14 -12.08
CA VAL A 294 -9.00 -17.49 -11.64
C VAL A 294 -7.76 -18.21 -11.07
N ALA A 295 -6.61 -18.16 -11.76
CA ALA A 295 -5.38 -18.77 -11.27
C ALA A 295 -4.95 -18.21 -9.91
N ARG A 296 -5.07 -16.90 -9.69
CA ARG A 296 -4.76 -16.26 -8.40
C ARG A 296 -5.75 -16.62 -7.29
N ASP A 297 -7.02 -16.78 -7.62
CA ASP A 297 -8.01 -17.28 -6.67
C ASP A 297 -7.74 -18.75 -6.30
N LEU A 298 -7.37 -19.60 -7.26
CA LEU A 298 -6.94 -20.98 -7.01
C LEU A 298 -5.73 -21.03 -6.07
N VAL A 299 -4.68 -20.27 -6.34
CA VAL A 299 -3.49 -20.18 -5.47
C VAL A 299 -3.89 -19.82 -4.05
N ARG A 300 -4.73 -18.81 -3.86
CA ARG A 300 -5.18 -18.41 -2.53
C ARG A 300 -5.93 -19.56 -1.84
N MET A 301 -6.89 -20.17 -2.51
CA MET A 301 -7.70 -21.23 -1.91
C MET A 301 -6.85 -22.45 -1.56
N ILE A 302 -5.86 -22.79 -2.39
CA ILE A 302 -4.89 -23.85 -2.09
C ILE A 302 -4.06 -23.47 -0.84
N GLN A 303 -3.60 -22.23 -0.71
CA GLN A 303 -2.85 -21.75 0.46
C GLN A 303 -3.72 -21.77 1.73
N ASP A 304 -4.99 -21.38 1.64
CA ASP A 304 -5.95 -21.48 2.75
C ASP A 304 -6.16 -22.97 3.16
N ALA A 305 -6.29 -23.86 2.18
CA ALA A 305 -6.43 -25.28 2.40
C ALA A 305 -5.18 -25.92 3.04
N ARG A 306 -3.98 -25.52 2.61
CA ARG A 306 -2.70 -25.93 3.24
C ARG A 306 -2.69 -25.57 4.72
N LYS A 307 -3.08 -24.34 5.07
CA LYS A 307 -3.13 -23.87 6.45
C LYS A 307 -4.14 -24.65 7.28
N GLN A 308 -5.33 -24.94 6.73
CA GLN A 308 -6.36 -25.74 7.40
C GLN A 308 -5.94 -27.19 7.62
N ALA A 309 -5.16 -27.75 6.68
CA ALA A 309 -4.59 -29.09 6.78
C ALA A 309 -3.39 -29.18 7.75
N GLY A 310 -2.97 -28.05 8.37
CA GLY A 310 -1.84 -28.02 9.31
C GLY A 310 -0.48 -28.21 8.65
N LEU A 311 -0.37 -27.93 7.34
CA LEU A 311 0.91 -28.03 6.64
C LEU A 311 1.82 -26.85 6.99
N GLU A 312 3.11 -27.15 7.12
CA GLU A 312 4.14 -26.13 7.29
C GLU A 312 4.35 -25.33 5.99
N ILE A 313 4.89 -24.13 6.12
CA ILE A 313 5.14 -23.24 4.97
C ILE A 313 6.04 -23.89 3.92
N SER A 314 7.00 -24.69 4.35
CA SER A 314 7.98 -25.39 3.50
C SER A 314 7.50 -26.74 2.94
N ASP A 315 6.36 -27.27 3.40
CA ASP A 315 5.84 -28.55 2.92
C ASP A 315 5.51 -28.47 1.42
N ARG A 316 5.88 -29.53 0.69
CA ARG A 316 5.50 -29.70 -0.72
C ARG A 316 4.20 -30.45 -0.83
N ILE A 317 3.40 -30.13 -1.85
CA ILE A 317 2.09 -30.76 -2.06
C ILE A 317 1.93 -31.28 -3.50
N VAL A 318 1.07 -32.26 -3.65
CA VAL A 318 0.47 -32.60 -4.94
C VAL A 318 -0.88 -31.93 -5.02
N VAL A 319 -1.15 -31.22 -6.11
CA VAL A 319 -2.39 -30.51 -6.38
C VAL A 319 -3.09 -31.22 -7.55
N GLU A 320 -4.29 -31.72 -7.31
CA GLU A 320 -5.18 -32.24 -8.34
C GLU A 320 -6.22 -31.17 -8.66
N LEU A 321 -6.30 -30.81 -9.93
CA LEU A 321 -7.30 -29.89 -10.48
C LEU A 321 -8.18 -30.66 -11.47
N ASP A 322 -9.46 -30.82 -11.14
CA ASP A 322 -10.45 -31.48 -11.99
C ASP A 322 -11.49 -30.44 -12.42
N GLY A 323 -11.65 -30.26 -13.73
CA GLY A 323 -12.48 -29.23 -14.33
C GLY A 323 -11.69 -28.29 -15.24
N ALA A 324 -12.36 -27.25 -15.77
CA ALA A 324 -11.76 -26.27 -16.68
C ALA A 324 -10.97 -25.21 -15.87
N TYR A 325 -9.70 -25.47 -15.62
CA TYR A 325 -8.79 -24.49 -15.00
C TYR A 325 -7.90 -23.82 -16.04
N PRO A 326 -7.31 -22.63 -15.77
CA PRO A 326 -6.46 -21.91 -16.69
C PRO A 326 -5.09 -22.58 -16.84
N GLU A 327 -4.97 -23.54 -17.74
CA GLU A 327 -3.74 -24.35 -17.98
C GLU A 327 -2.49 -23.50 -18.26
N ALA A 328 -2.66 -22.35 -18.94
CA ALA A 328 -1.56 -21.42 -19.21
C ALA A 328 -0.89 -20.88 -17.92
N PHE A 329 -1.56 -20.98 -16.77
CA PHE A 329 -1.06 -20.54 -15.47
C PHE A 329 -0.69 -21.71 -14.53
N ALA A 330 -0.59 -22.92 -15.07
CA ALA A 330 -0.25 -24.12 -14.28
C ALA A 330 1.08 -23.95 -13.51
N ASP A 331 2.13 -23.47 -14.17
CA ASP A 331 3.44 -23.25 -13.56
C ASP A 331 3.38 -22.15 -12.47
N TYR A 332 2.58 -21.12 -12.67
CA TYR A 332 2.33 -20.09 -11.67
C TYR A 332 1.65 -20.68 -10.43
N ILE A 333 0.58 -21.47 -10.61
CA ILE A 333 -0.14 -22.12 -9.51
C ILE A 333 0.80 -23.02 -8.74
N CYS A 334 1.58 -23.87 -9.42
CA CYS A 334 2.56 -24.76 -8.79
C CYS A 334 3.64 -24.00 -8.01
N GLY A 335 4.19 -22.96 -8.60
CA GLY A 335 5.25 -22.15 -7.99
C GLY A 335 4.79 -21.44 -6.70
N GLU A 336 3.64 -20.79 -6.75
CA GLU A 336 3.09 -20.06 -5.60
C GLU A 336 2.56 -20.96 -4.49
N THR A 337 2.28 -22.23 -4.76
CA THR A 337 1.75 -23.18 -3.78
C THR A 337 2.76 -24.21 -3.30
N LEU A 338 4.01 -24.19 -3.78
CA LEU A 338 5.01 -25.25 -3.61
C LEU A 338 4.44 -26.62 -3.99
N GLY A 339 3.59 -26.62 -5.03
CA GLY A 339 2.87 -27.79 -5.50
C GLY A 339 3.42 -28.35 -6.80
N THR A 340 3.00 -29.59 -7.09
CA THR A 340 3.12 -30.19 -8.43
C THR A 340 1.73 -30.67 -8.83
N LEU A 341 1.36 -30.43 -10.10
CA LEU A 341 0.10 -30.96 -10.61
C LEU A 341 0.17 -32.47 -10.77
N GLY A 342 -0.86 -33.14 -10.29
CA GLY A 342 -0.96 -34.61 -10.37
C GLY A 342 -2.15 -35.12 -9.60
N LYS A 343 -2.33 -36.43 -9.60
CA LYS A 343 -3.41 -37.07 -8.86
C LYS A 343 -3.08 -37.06 -7.35
N ALA A 344 -3.96 -36.52 -6.54
CA ALA A 344 -3.81 -36.47 -5.10
C ALA A 344 -4.27 -37.82 -4.49
N GLU A 345 -3.30 -38.70 -4.25
CA GLU A 345 -3.59 -39.95 -3.53
C GLU A 345 -3.75 -39.66 -2.03
N ASN A 346 -4.89 -40.06 -1.44
CA ASN A 346 -5.26 -39.78 -0.05
C ASN A 346 -5.25 -38.26 0.27
N PRO A 347 -6.12 -37.46 -0.37
CA PRO A 347 -6.11 -36.03 -0.21
C PRO A 347 -6.35 -35.61 1.25
N LEU A 348 -5.55 -34.66 1.73
CA LEU A 348 -5.71 -34.06 3.06
C LEU A 348 -6.98 -33.23 3.13
N THR A 349 -7.33 -32.58 2.03
CA THR A 349 -8.56 -31.83 1.88
C THR A 349 -8.91 -31.67 0.40
N SER A 350 -10.20 -31.45 0.14
CA SER A 350 -10.72 -31.11 -1.19
C SER A 350 -11.80 -30.06 -1.07
N PHE A 351 -11.91 -29.19 -2.08
CA PHE A 351 -12.90 -28.12 -2.16
C PHE A 351 -13.25 -27.83 -3.61
N GLU A 352 -14.32 -27.10 -3.83
CA GLU A 352 -14.74 -26.66 -5.16
C GLU A 352 -14.60 -25.15 -5.29
N VAL A 353 -14.18 -24.72 -6.47
CA VAL A 353 -14.06 -23.32 -6.86
C VAL A 353 -14.99 -23.07 -8.03
N GLU A 354 -15.90 -22.11 -7.91
CA GLU A 354 -16.73 -21.71 -9.03
C GLU A 354 -15.88 -20.96 -10.08
N GLY A 355 -15.75 -21.55 -11.26
CA GLY A 355 -15.19 -20.94 -12.44
C GLY A 355 -16.30 -20.55 -13.42
N GLU A 356 -15.98 -19.77 -14.43
CA GLU A 356 -16.97 -19.32 -15.43
C GLU A 356 -17.54 -20.45 -16.30
N THR A 357 -16.75 -21.49 -16.53
CA THR A 357 -17.13 -22.65 -17.37
C THR A 357 -17.59 -23.85 -16.56
N GLY A 358 -17.78 -23.68 -15.25
CA GLY A 358 -18.15 -24.74 -14.31
C GLY A 358 -17.31 -24.74 -13.04
N SER A 359 -17.58 -25.65 -12.12
CA SER A 359 -16.79 -25.78 -10.89
C SER A 359 -15.46 -26.51 -11.19
N ILE A 360 -14.40 -26.03 -10.53
CA ILE A 360 -13.09 -26.67 -10.52
C ILE A 360 -12.96 -27.37 -9.17
N ARG A 361 -12.86 -28.70 -9.18
CA ARG A 361 -12.55 -29.45 -7.95
C ARG A 361 -11.06 -29.42 -7.72
N VAL A 362 -10.68 -29.06 -6.52
CA VAL A 362 -9.28 -29.00 -6.07
C VAL A 362 -9.08 -29.99 -4.96
N ALA A 363 -8.07 -30.86 -5.06
CA ALA A 363 -7.65 -31.72 -3.97
C ALA A 363 -6.14 -31.54 -3.73
N ILE A 364 -5.73 -31.54 -2.46
CA ILE A 364 -4.32 -31.44 -2.08
C ILE A 364 -3.90 -32.64 -1.23
N ALA A 365 -2.71 -33.17 -1.52
CA ALA A 365 -2.06 -34.20 -0.73
C ALA A 365 -0.63 -33.75 -0.39
N LYS A 366 -0.02 -34.29 0.66
CA LYS A 366 1.40 -34.09 0.95
C LYS A 366 2.23 -34.84 -0.09
N ALA A 367 3.26 -34.18 -0.67
CA ALA A 367 4.14 -34.79 -1.67
C ALA A 367 5.12 -35.79 -1.06
#